data_a650f45e87a52af063caa17dcff9cb12
#
_entry.id   a650f45e87a52af063caa17dcff9cb12
#
_cell.length_a   1.000
_cell.length_b   1.000
_cell.length_c   1.000
_cell.angle_alpha   90.00
_cell.angle_beta   90.00
_cell.angle_gamma   90.00
#
_symmetry.space_group_name_H-M   'P 1'
#
loop_
_entity.id
_entity.type
_entity.pdbx_description
1 polymer ?
#
loop_
_entity_poly.entity_id
_entity_poly.type
_entity_poly.pdbx_seq_one_letter_code
_entity_poly.pdbx_strand_id
1 'polypeptide(L)'
;MKFKKYWRKTSLKKEIDGNYHLKHIKQANPKNFLEIGVFHGVTSRNVCEMLYLLHGNDFKFTGIDLFSGEAVSKDEYIPKTKFSNILKTIYYNYIIRLNPYSYQSVLKLLKKFEKNITL
;
A
#
# COMPACT_ATOMS: atom_id res chain seq x y z
N MET A 1 11.20 11.55 7.71
CA MET A 1 9.88 10.96 7.36
C MET A 1 9.58 9.81 8.31
N LYS A 2 8.36 9.74 8.80
CA LYS A 2 7.87 8.65 9.66
C LYS A 2 6.95 7.72 8.87
N PHE A 3 6.96 6.45 9.19
CA PHE A 3 6.05 5.45 8.60
C PHE A 3 4.60 5.74 8.97
N LYS A 4 3.69 5.74 7.98
CA LYS A 4 2.28 6.06 8.13
C LYS A 4 1.41 4.86 7.74
N LYS A 5 0.34 4.59 8.48
CA LYS A 5 -0.57 3.45 8.21
C LYS A 5 -1.72 3.76 7.26
N TYR A 6 -1.98 5.01 6.93
CA TYR A 6 -3.03 5.45 5.98
C TYR A 6 -4.41 4.82 6.24
N TRP A 7 -4.75 4.56 7.52
CA TRP A 7 -5.98 3.88 7.92
C TRP A 7 -6.15 2.47 7.34
N ARG A 8 -5.08 1.80 6.94
CA ARG A 8 -5.08 0.46 6.36
C ARG A 8 -4.31 -0.53 7.23
N LYS A 9 -4.51 -1.83 6.96
CA LYS A 9 -3.71 -2.88 7.59
C LYS A 9 -2.32 -2.94 6.96
N THR A 10 -1.34 -3.31 7.75
CA THR A 10 0.03 -3.53 7.30
C THR A 10 0.68 -4.66 8.09
N SER A 11 1.61 -5.37 7.45
CA SER A 11 2.47 -6.35 8.12
C SER A 11 3.42 -5.68 9.12
N LEU A 12 3.83 -4.45 8.86
CA LEU A 12 4.65 -3.64 9.77
C LEU A 12 3.79 -2.99 10.85
N LYS A 13 3.36 -3.83 11.82
CA LYS A 13 2.38 -3.42 12.85
C LYS A 13 2.91 -2.35 13.79
N LYS A 14 4.19 -2.42 14.17
CA LYS A 14 4.84 -1.45 15.04
C LYS A 14 5.42 -0.31 14.20
N GLU A 15 5.26 0.92 14.67
CA GLU A 15 5.82 2.10 13.99
C GLU A 15 7.34 2.03 13.87
N ILE A 16 8.00 1.46 14.88
CA ILE A 16 9.46 1.29 14.88
C ILE A 16 9.94 0.41 13.72
N ASP A 17 9.22 -0.67 13.40
CA ASP A 17 9.58 -1.57 12.30
C ASP A 17 9.44 -0.86 10.95
N GLY A 18 8.38 -0.09 10.77
CA GLY A 18 8.17 0.72 9.58
C GLY A 18 9.24 1.80 9.40
N ASN A 19 9.59 2.49 10.49
CA ASN A 19 10.64 3.51 10.47
C ASN A 19 12.03 2.91 10.19
N TYR A 20 12.30 1.72 10.72
CA TYR A 20 13.53 0.99 10.45
C TYR A 20 13.63 0.58 8.97
N HIS A 21 12.55 0.09 8.39
CA HIS A 21 12.46 -0.21 6.97
C HIS A 21 12.77 1.02 6.09
N LEU A 22 12.16 2.17 6.40
CA LEU A 22 12.41 3.42 5.68
C LEU A 22 13.86 3.90 5.84
N LYS A 23 14.47 3.71 7.01
CA LYS A 23 15.89 4.02 7.24
C LYS A 23 16.79 3.22 6.29
N HIS A 24 16.52 1.91 6.13
CA HIS A 24 17.27 1.07 5.20
C HIS A 24 17.12 1.51 3.75
N ILE A 25 15.91 1.85 3.31
CA ILE A 25 15.67 2.37 1.96
C ILE A 25 16.46 3.66 1.74
N LYS A 26 16.43 4.57 2.72
CA LYS A 26 17.22 5.82 2.66
C LYS A 26 18.72 5.57 2.54
N GLN A 27 19.26 4.59 3.29
CA GLN A 27 20.67 4.23 3.24
C GLN A 27 21.06 3.58 1.91
N ALA A 28 20.21 2.68 1.39
CA ALA A 28 20.44 2.00 0.11
C ALA A 28 20.27 2.96 -1.09
N ASN A 29 19.47 4.01 -0.93
CA ASN A 29 19.24 5.06 -1.93
C ASN A 29 18.86 4.55 -3.33
N PRO A 30 17.92 3.57 -3.46
CA PRO A 30 17.60 2.96 -4.74
C PRO A 30 16.74 3.88 -5.60
N LYS A 31 16.96 3.89 -6.91
CA LYS A 31 16.05 4.51 -7.89
C LYS A 31 14.99 3.55 -8.41
N ASN A 32 15.28 2.25 -8.41
CA ASN A 32 14.35 1.19 -8.78
C ASN A 32 14.04 0.33 -7.57
N PHE A 33 12.78 0.12 -7.29
CA PHE A 33 12.32 -0.66 -6.14
C PHE A 33 11.28 -1.70 -6.57
N LEU A 34 11.47 -2.94 -6.15
CA LEU A 34 10.53 -4.04 -6.36
C LEU A 34 9.96 -4.49 -5.01
N GLU A 35 8.64 -4.52 -4.90
CA GLU A 35 7.92 -5.09 -3.75
C GLU A 35 7.12 -6.30 -4.20
N ILE A 36 7.32 -7.44 -3.54
CA ILE A 36 6.52 -8.66 -3.72
C ILE A 36 5.62 -8.79 -2.49
N GLY A 37 4.30 -8.83 -2.71
CA GLY A 37 3.31 -8.81 -1.63
C GLY A 37 2.94 -7.39 -1.21
N VAL A 38 2.19 -6.70 -2.04
CA VAL A 38 1.75 -5.30 -1.83
C VAL A 38 0.69 -5.17 -0.74
N PHE A 39 -0.15 -6.20 -0.58
CA PHE A 39 -1.24 -6.25 0.41
C PHE A 39 -2.16 -5.02 0.31
N HIS A 40 -2.28 -4.21 1.35
CA HIS A 40 -3.10 -2.98 1.34
C HIS A 40 -2.36 -1.74 0.81
N GLY A 41 -1.12 -1.91 0.31
CA GLY A 41 -0.31 -0.84 -0.27
C GLY A 41 0.30 0.14 0.73
N VAL A 42 0.23 -0.14 2.03
CA VAL A 42 0.76 0.77 3.07
C VAL A 42 2.27 0.91 2.97
N THR A 43 2.98 -0.22 2.86
CA THR A 43 4.44 -0.22 2.68
C THR A 43 4.80 0.44 1.36
N SER A 44 4.14 0.04 0.27
CA SER A 44 4.32 0.63 -1.07
C SER A 44 4.20 2.16 -1.05
N ARG A 45 3.17 2.70 -0.38
CA ARG A 45 2.97 4.14 -0.27
C ARG A 45 4.10 4.83 0.48
N ASN A 46 4.55 4.26 1.60
CA ASN A 46 5.67 4.82 2.37
C ASN A 46 6.99 4.74 1.60
N VAL A 47 7.22 3.63 0.88
CA VAL A 47 8.40 3.48 0.00
C VAL A 47 8.38 4.55 -1.09
N CYS A 48 7.28 4.73 -1.81
CA CYS A 48 7.16 5.75 -2.84
C CYS A 48 7.37 7.17 -2.29
N GLU A 49 6.87 7.48 -1.09
CA GLU A 49 7.13 8.78 -0.46
C GLU A 49 8.62 8.95 -0.14
N MET A 50 9.30 7.89 0.34
CA MET A 50 10.75 7.94 0.60
C MET A 50 11.54 8.11 -0.70
N LEU A 51 11.23 7.34 -1.74
CA LEU A 51 11.89 7.45 -3.04
C LEU A 51 11.69 8.84 -3.67
N TYR A 52 10.49 9.40 -3.51
CA TYR A 52 10.20 10.76 -3.96
C TYR A 52 11.01 11.82 -3.20
N LEU A 53 11.20 11.64 -1.88
CA LEU A 53 12.06 12.52 -1.08
C LEU A 53 13.54 12.44 -1.51
N LEU A 54 13.98 11.26 -1.94
CA LEU A 54 15.38 11.04 -2.35
C LEU A 54 15.66 11.50 -3.78
N HIS A 55 14.71 11.31 -4.70
CA HIS A 55 14.96 11.42 -6.14
C HIS A 55 13.94 12.30 -6.91
N GLY A 56 12.96 12.89 -6.23
CA GLY A 56 11.86 13.58 -6.90
C GLY A 56 11.07 12.61 -7.77
N ASN A 57 10.87 12.93 -9.03
CA ASN A 57 10.19 12.05 -9.99
C ASN A 57 11.14 11.05 -10.70
N ASP A 58 12.42 11.00 -10.35
CA ASP A 58 13.41 10.12 -10.98
C ASP A 58 13.54 8.80 -10.20
N PHE A 59 12.43 8.08 -10.06
CA PHE A 59 12.41 6.72 -9.50
C PHE A 59 11.36 5.85 -10.19
N LYS A 60 11.50 4.54 -10.03
CA LYS A 60 10.54 3.54 -10.47
C LYS A 60 10.23 2.57 -9.35
N PHE A 61 8.95 2.37 -9.08
CA PHE A 61 8.43 1.37 -8.15
C PHE A 61 7.64 0.31 -8.90
N THR A 62 7.92 -0.97 -8.64
CA THR A 62 7.14 -2.10 -9.17
C THR A 62 6.60 -2.91 -8.00
N GLY A 63 5.28 -3.09 -7.95
CA GLY A 63 4.61 -3.93 -6.96
C GLY A 63 4.00 -5.17 -7.62
N ILE A 64 4.18 -6.33 -7.02
CA ILE A 64 3.59 -7.59 -7.48
C ILE A 64 2.73 -8.17 -6.36
N ASP A 65 1.46 -8.40 -6.66
CA ASP A 65 0.49 -9.03 -5.76
C ASP A 65 -0.62 -9.70 -6.58
N LEU A 66 -1.34 -10.62 -5.96
CA LEU A 66 -2.52 -11.23 -6.56
C LEU A 66 -3.77 -10.32 -6.51
N PHE A 67 -3.79 -9.34 -5.63
CA PHE A 67 -4.90 -8.41 -5.38
C PHE A 67 -6.26 -9.09 -5.26
N SER A 68 -6.79 -9.26 -4.06
CA SER A 68 -8.08 -9.90 -3.85
C SER A 68 -9.19 -9.20 -4.62
N GLY A 69 -10.03 -9.97 -5.30
CA GLY A 69 -11.22 -9.49 -5.99
C GLY A 69 -11.14 -9.43 -7.50
N GLU A 70 -9.96 -9.55 -8.12
CA GLU A 70 -9.84 -9.56 -9.58
C GLU A 70 -9.69 -10.97 -10.18
N ALA A 71 -9.16 -11.93 -9.42
CA ALA A 71 -8.98 -13.31 -9.83
C ALA A 71 -10.10 -14.25 -9.37
N VAL A 72 -11.08 -13.73 -8.64
CA VAL A 72 -12.14 -14.52 -8.04
C VAL A 72 -13.35 -14.52 -8.95
N SER A 73 -13.91 -15.71 -9.24
CA SER A 73 -15.16 -15.84 -9.98
C SER A 73 -16.26 -15.03 -9.30
N LYS A 74 -17.26 -14.57 -10.07
CA LYS A 74 -18.38 -13.74 -9.57
C LYS A 74 -19.15 -14.39 -8.40
N ASP A 75 -18.93 -15.67 -8.15
CA ASP A 75 -19.62 -16.48 -7.14
C ASP A 75 -18.86 -16.61 -5.82
N GLU A 76 -17.61 -16.14 -5.73
CA GLU A 76 -16.87 -16.16 -4.48
C GLU A 76 -17.18 -14.92 -3.63
N TYR A 77 -17.72 -15.18 -2.45
CA TYR A 77 -17.97 -14.15 -1.42
C TYR A 77 -16.64 -13.53 -0.95
N ILE A 78 -16.44 -12.28 -1.26
CA ILE A 78 -15.32 -11.51 -0.70
C ILE A 78 -15.68 -11.13 0.73
N PRO A 79 -15.04 -11.73 1.75
CA PRO A 79 -15.35 -11.42 3.13
C PRO A 79 -15.10 -9.95 3.40
N LYS A 80 -16.06 -9.29 4.04
CA LYS A 80 -15.89 -7.89 4.48
C LYS A 80 -14.65 -7.77 5.34
N THR A 81 -13.80 -6.80 5.05
CA THR A 81 -12.59 -6.54 5.84
C THR A 81 -12.97 -6.06 7.22
N LYS A 82 -12.57 -6.81 8.26
CA LYS A 82 -12.74 -6.40 9.65
C LYS A 82 -11.51 -5.63 10.13
N PHE A 83 -11.73 -4.44 10.65
CA PHE A 83 -10.71 -3.65 11.32
C PHE A 83 -10.97 -3.66 12.82
N SER A 84 -9.93 -3.44 13.63
CA SER A 84 -10.06 -3.25 15.08
C SER A 84 -10.87 -2.00 15.45
N ASN A 85 -10.87 -0.99 14.57
CA ASN A 85 -11.67 0.22 14.71
C ASN A 85 -12.97 0.11 13.91
N ILE A 86 -14.11 0.20 14.60
CA ILE A 86 -15.45 0.09 14.00
C ILE A 86 -15.72 1.19 12.96
N LEU A 87 -15.21 2.41 13.17
CA LEU A 87 -15.37 3.51 12.21
C LEU A 87 -14.65 3.25 10.90
N LYS A 88 -13.45 2.64 10.92
CA LYS A 88 -12.76 2.20 9.71
C LYS A 88 -13.54 1.12 8.98
N THR A 89 -14.08 0.16 9.70
CA THR A 89 -14.90 -0.92 9.13
C THR A 89 -16.10 -0.36 8.40
N ILE A 90 -16.83 0.58 9.02
CA ILE A 90 -17.97 1.26 8.40
C ILE A 90 -17.53 2.05 7.18
N TYR A 91 -16.45 2.81 7.27
CA TYR A 91 -15.93 3.64 6.18
C TYR A 91 -15.59 2.80 4.95
N TYR A 92 -14.81 1.72 5.09
CA TYR A 92 -14.44 0.88 3.96
C TYR A 92 -15.59 0.04 3.41
N ASN A 93 -16.46 -0.52 4.25
CA ASN A 93 -17.51 -1.43 3.81
C ASN A 93 -18.76 -0.72 3.28
N TYR A 94 -19.10 0.48 3.80
CA TYR A 94 -20.36 1.15 3.51
C TYR A 94 -20.21 2.49 2.81
N ILE A 95 -19.15 3.25 3.05
CA ILE A 95 -18.94 4.58 2.45
C ILE A 95 -18.15 4.48 1.16
N ILE A 96 -16.92 3.95 1.20
CA ILE A 96 -16.08 3.79 -0.01
C ILE A 96 -16.51 2.59 -0.84
N ARG A 97 -17.01 1.53 -0.19
CA ARG A 97 -17.36 0.23 -0.82
C ARG A 97 -16.24 -0.40 -1.63
N LEU A 98 -14.99 -0.10 -1.27
CA LEU A 98 -13.79 -0.67 -1.88
C LEU A 98 -13.10 -1.60 -0.88
N ASN A 99 -12.78 -2.81 -1.32
CA ASN A 99 -11.88 -3.66 -0.56
C ASN A 99 -10.48 -3.01 -0.54
N PRO A 100 -9.89 -2.68 0.66
CA PRO A 100 -8.57 -2.07 0.72
C PRO A 100 -7.45 -2.91 0.12
N TYR A 101 -7.68 -4.22 -0.05
CA TYR A 101 -6.74 -5.16 -0.65
C TYR A 101 -6.92 -5.28 -2.18
N SER A 102 -7.92 -4.66 -2.76
CA SER A 102 -8.13 -4.69 -4.21
C SER A 102 -7.11 -3.84 -4.95
N TYR A 103 -6.83 -4.22 -6.20
CA TYR A 103 -5.98 -3.46 -7.12
C TYR A 103 -6.42 -1.98 -7.22
N GLN A 104 -7.70 -1.74 -7.42
CA GLN A 104 -8.26 -0.38 -7.52
C GLN A 104 -8.01 0.46 -6.26
N SER A 105 -8.16 -0.14 -5.09
CA SER A 105 -7.94 0.54 -3.82
C SER A 105 -6.46 0.89 -3.61
N VAL A 106 -5.55 0.01 -4.01
CA VAL A 106 -4.11 0.25 -3.95
C VAL A 106 -3.69 1.33 -4.95
N LEU A 107 -4.18 1.27 -6.19
CA LEU A 107 -3.95 2.34 -7.19
C LEU A 107 -4.39 3.70 -6.66
N LYS A 108 -5.58 3.78 -6.05
CA LYS A 108 -6.08 5.03 -5.45
C LYS A 108 -5.15 5.55 -4.35
N LEU A 109 -4.61 4.65 -3.50
CA LEU A 109 -3.64 5.03 -2.49
C LEU A 109 -2.34 5.57 -3.09
N LEU A 110 -1.89 4.99 -4.20
CA LEU A 110 -0.64 5.34 -4.88
C LEU A 110 -0.79 6.41 -5.98
N LYS A 111 -1.99 6.97 -6.17
CA LYS A 111 -2.31 7.89 -7.27
C LYS A 111 -1.32 9.05 -7.41
N LYS A 112 -0.79 9.57 -6.32
CA LYS A 112 0.24 10.63 -6.33
C LYS A 112 1.47 10.25 -7.15
N PHE A 113 1.77 8.96 -7.26
CA PHE A 113 2.95 8.41 -7.92
C PHE A 113 2.63 7.63 -9.20
N GLU A 114 1.46 7.84 -9.80
CA GLU A 114 0.97 7.06 -10.94
C GLU A 114 1.95 6.94 -12.10
N LYS A 115 2.78 7.98 -12.32
CA LYS A 115 3.81 8.00 -13.37
C LYS A 115 5.05 7.16 -13.03
N ASN A 116 5.24 6.83 -11.77
CA ASN A 116 6.43 6.17 -11.24
C ASN A 116 6.18 4.71 -10.86
N ILE A 117 4.92 4.27 -10.85
CA ILE A 117 4.54 2.94 -10.35
C ILE A 117 4.07 2.01 -11.46
N THR A 118 4.33 0.74 -11.26
CA THR A 118 3.74 -0.39 -12.00
C THR A 118 3.24 -1.41 -10.98
N LEU A 119 2.00 -1.85 -11.11
CA LEU A 119 1.40 -2.89 -10.28
C LEU A 119 0.97 -4.07 -11.15
#